data_88be081d86a0d77e54684bf3237eaf84
#
_entry.id   88be081d86a0d77e54684bf3237eaf84
#
_cell.length_a   1.000
_cell.length_b   1.000
_cell.length_c   1.000
_cell.angle_alpha   90.00
_cell.angle_beta   90.00
_cell.angle_gamma   90.00
#
_symmetry.space_group_name_H-M   'P 1'
#
loop_
_entity.id
_entity.type
_entity.pdbx_description
1 polymer ?
#
loop_
_entity_poly.entity_id
_entity_poly.type
_entity_poly.pdbx_seq_one_letter_code
_entity_poly.pdbx_strand_id
1 'polypeptide(L)'
;MPFLYDLARNNNKPWFDANRERYTAAANDFSQMITDLIERLSDTDNSITGVTAKQSIYRIYRDLRFSHDKTPYKTHFSANIAVGGKSSVKSGFYVQLEPEMSMCGGGLWIEDKNILKTVRNELALVPEDLMEIIEKQSFRKFYPDGLWDYQKLKKVPSGYDANAPYADLLKYKHFIVNAHITDNQLSKSDLYDYIAAAHREIYPMLQLFNSILEDAGC
;
A
#
# COMPACT_ATOMS: atom_id res chain seq x y z
N MET A 1 7.32 -16.19 -8.33
CA MET A 1 6.79 -16.89 -7.11
C MET A 1 7.68 -18.03 -6.59
N PRO A 2 8.25 -18.99 -7.36
CA PRO A 2 9.00 -20.15 -6.80
C PRO A 2 10.11 -19.75 -5.82
N PHE A 3 10.89 -18.69 -6.13
CA PHE A 3 11.94 -18.20 -5.22
C PHE A 3 11.39 -17.80 -3.84
N LEU A 4 10.25 -17.10 -3.77
CA LEU A 4 9.67 -16.65 -2.50
C LEU A 4 9.11 -17.80 -1.66
N TYR A 5 8.53 -18.84 -2.31
CA TYR A 5 8.13 -20.07 -1.62
C TYR A 5 9.31 -20.77 -0.95
N ASP A 6 10.44 -20.89 -1.66
CA ASP A 6 11.63 -21.53 -1.13
C ASP A 6 12.29 -20.67 -0.05
N LEU A 7 12.32 -19.34 -0.21
CA LEU A 7 12.84 -18.41 0.79
C LEU A 7 12.05 -18.48 2.09
N ALA A 8 10.72 -18.56 2.03
CA ALA A 8 9.89 -18.67 3.23
C ALA A 8 10.24 -19.90 4.08
N ARG A 9 10.67 -21.00 3.44
CA ARG A 9 11.07 -22.25 4.11
C ARG A 9 12.53 -22.26 4.55
N ASN A 10 13.37 -21.39 3.97
CA ASN A 10 14.83 -21.39 4.12
C ASN A 10 15.38 -19.98 4.42
N ASN A 11 14.71 -19.22 5.28
CA ASN A 11 15.01 -17.81 5.52
C ASN A 11 16.28 -17.62 6.37
N ASN A 12 17.43 -17.88 5.75
CA ASN A 12 18.74 -17.69 6.36
C ASN A 12 19.79 -17.26 5.31
N LYS A 13 20.88 -16.66 5.79
CA LYS A 13 21.91 -16.09 4.93
C LYS A 13 22.62 -17.14 4.04
N PRO A 14 23.05 -18.32 4.55
CA PRO A 14 23.72 -19.33 3.71
C PRO A 14 22.86 -19.76 2.52
N TRP A 15 21.58 -20.06 2.75
CA TRP A 15 20.67 -20.43 1.68
C TRP A 15 20.47 -19.29 0.67
N PHE A 16 20.28 -18.06 1.15
CA PHE A 16 20.10 -16.91 0.29
C PHE A 16 21.32 -16.66 -0.60
N ASP A 17 22.52 -16.75 -0.04
CA ASP A 17 23.77 -16.58 -0.78
C ASP A 17 23.95 -17.66 -1.86
N ALA A 18 23.57 -18.93 -1.55
CA ALA A 18 23.59 -20.02 -2.52
C ALA A 18 22.51 -19.89 -3.63
N ASN A 19 21.46 -19.11 -3.40
CA ASN A 19 20.36 -18.86 -4.36
C ASN A 19 20.32 -17.43 -4.89
N ARG A 20 21.44 -16.71 -4.82
CA ARG A 20 21.53 -15.28 -5.21
C ARG A 20 21.14 -15.03 -6.67
N GLU A 21 21.48 -15.92 -7.58
CA GLU A 21 21.09 -15.80 -8.98
C GLU A 21 19.56 -15.88 -9.16
N ARG A 22 18.92 -16.81 -8.46
CA ARG A 22 17.45 -16.95 -8.45
C ARG A 22 16.77 -15.70 -7.87
N TYR A 23 17.33 -15.14 -6.81
CA TYR A 23 16.87 -13.87 -6.25
C TYR A 23 16.97 -12.74 -7.26
N THR A 24 18.13 -12.62 -7.93
CA THR A 24 18.37 -11.55 -8.91
C THR A 24 17.38 -11.65 -10.07
N ALA A 25 17.16 -12.85 -10.60
CA ALA A 25 16.16 -13.07 -11.65
C ALA A 25 14.76 -12.65 -11.20
N ALA A 26 14.31 -13.14 -10.03
CA ALA A 26 12.98 -12.83 -9.51
C ALA A 26 12.81 -11.32 -9.17
N ALA A 27 13.87 -10.67 -8.67
CA ALA A 27 13.86 -9.23 -8.40
C ALA A 27 13.80 -8.39 -9.69
N ASN A 28 14.45 -8.85 -10.77
CA ASN A 28 14.37 -8.20 -12.08
C ASN A 28 12.97 -8.35 -12.67
N ASP A 29 12.35 -9.54 -12.59
CA ASP A 29 10.98 -9.77 -13.04
C ASP A 29 10.00 -8.85 -12.30
N PHE A 30 10.15 -8.74 -10.97
CA PHE A 30 9.33 -7.84 -10.17
C PHE A 30 9.57 -6.37 -10.54
N SER A 31 10.82 -5.98 -10.79
CA SER A 31 11.16 -4.62 -11.22
C SER A 31 10.53 -4.27 -12.58
N GLN A 32 10.52 -5.22 -13.51
CA GLN A 32 9.85 -5.03 -14.80
C GLN A 32 8.34 -4.89 -14.60
N MET A 33 7.72 -5.77 -13.80
CA MET A 33 6.31 -5.68 -13.45
C MET A 33 5.93 -4.29 -12.90
N ILE A 34 6.73 -3.76 -11.97
CA ILE A 34 6.46 -2.43 -11.38
C ILE A 34 6.66 -1.32 -12.42
N THR A 35 7.62 -1.44 -13.33
CA THR A 35 7.80 -0.48 -14.44
C THR A 35 6.56 -0.45 -15.33
N ASP A 36 6.08 -1.61 -15.77
CA ASP A 36 4.91 -1.75 -16.63
C ASP A 36 3.62 -1.25 -15.92
N LEU A 37 3.51 -1.51 -14.60
CA LEU A 37 2.40 -0.99 -13.80
C LEU A 37 2.45 0.54 -13.70
N ILE A 38 3.60 1.15 -13.42
CA ILE A 38 3.72 2.62 -13.34
C ILE A 38 3.26 3.26 -14.65
N GLU A 39 3.70 2.75 -15.80
CA GLU A 39 3.26 3.23 -17.11
C GLU A 39 1.73 3.16 -17.24
N ARG A 40 1.14 1.99 -16.96
CA ARG A 40 -0.31 1.78 -17.06
C ARG A 40 -1.13 2.59 -16.06
N LEU A 41 -0.66 2.75 -14.83
CA LEU A 41 -1.34 3.54 -13.80
C LEU A 41 -1.27 5.04 -14.08
N SER A 42 -0.22 5.50 -14.80
CA SER A 42 -0.07 6.91 -15.21
C SER A 42 -1.18 7.39 -16.13
N ASP A 43 -1.89 6.49 -16.80
CA ASP A 43 -3.10 6.84 -17.59
C ASP A 43 -4.23 7.39 -16.70
N THR A 44 -4.28 6.97 -15.44
CA THR A 44 -5.28 7.43 -14.46
C THR A 44 -4.70 8.49 -13.52
N ASP A 45 -3.46 8.27 -13.06
CA ASP A 45 -2.74 9.14 -12.14
C ASP A 45 -1.51 9.76 -12.81
N ASN A 46 -1.69 10.91 -13.43
CA ASN A 46 -0.60 11.63 -14.10
C ASN A 46 0.50 12.10 -13.12
N SER A 47 0.21 12.15 -11.82
CA SER A 47 1.17 12.62 -10.80
C SER A 47 2.35 11.67 -10.58
N ILE A 48 2.20 10.37 -10.91
CA ILE A 48 3.25 9.36 -10.82
C ILE A 48 4.09 9.25 -12.09
N THR A 49 3.80 10.04 -13.12
CA THR A 49 4.58 10.04 -14.37
C THR A 49 6.04 10.37 -14.07
N GLY A 50 6.95 9.51 -14.55
CA GLY A 50 8.39 9.64 -14.29
C GLY A 50 8.88 9.03 -12.98
N VAL A 51 7.99 8.51 -12.13
CA VAL A 51 8.38 7.63 -11.00
C VAL A 51 8.97 6.35 -11.57
N THR A 52 10.03 5.84 -10.96
CA THR A 52 10.71 4.63 -11.41
C THR A 52 10.47 3.45 -10.47
N ALA A 53 10.57 2.22 -10.98
CA ALA A 53 10.50 1.00 -10.17
C ALA A 53 11.54 1.03 -9.02
N LYS A 54 12.75 1.54 -9.25
CA LYS A 54 13.81 1.68 -8.23
C LYS A 54 13.39 2.60 -7.08
N GLN A 55 12.66 3.67 -7.35
CA GLN A 55 12.13 4.58 -6.33
C GLN A 55 10.97 3.95 -5.55
N SER A 56 10.25 3.00 -6.15
CA SER A 56 9.04 2.39 -5.59
C SER A 56 9.31 1.10 -4.82
N ILE A 57 10.26 0.26 -5.25
CA ILE A 57 10.49 -1.09 -4.69
C ILE A 57 11.21 -1.02 -3.35
N TYR A 58 10.69 -1.78 -2.37
CA TYR A 58 11.34 -1.99 -1.09
C TYR A 58 12.41 -3.09 -1.18
N ARG A 59 13.50 -2.92 -0.40
CA ARG A 59 14.52 -3.96 -0.28
C ARG A 59 13.96 -5.23 0.38
N ILE A 60 14.48 -6.40 0.00
CA ILE A 60 14.10 -7.67 0.59
C ILE A 60 14.65 -7.86 2.02
N TYR A 61 15.70 -7.16 2.39
CA TYR A 61 16.31 -7.22 3.72
C TYR A 61 15.38 -6.61 4.77
N ARG A 62 15.19 -7.33 5.89
CA ARG A 62 14.44 -6.83 7.05
C ARG A 62 15.29 -5.90 7.91
N ASP A 63 14.65 -4.98 8.59
CA ASP A 63 15.25 -4.23 9.71
C ASP A 63 15.04 -5.04 11.00
N LEU A 64 16.11 -5.59 11.52
CA LEU A 64 16.06 -6.50 12.67
C LEU A 64 16.31 -5.81 14.02
N ARG A 65 16.56 -4.49 14.03
CA ARG A 65 16.99 -3.77 15.24
C ARG A 65 16.00 -3.93 16.38
N PHE A 66 14.71 -3.81 16.09
CA PHE A 66 13.63 -3.85 17.07
C PHE A 66 12.70 -5.06 16.92
N SER A 67 13.04 -6.02 16.06
CA SER A 67 12.22 -7.21 15.80
C SER A 67 12.60 -8.37 16.74
N HIS A 68 11.60 -9.04 17.30
CA HIS A 68 11.78 -10.33 17.99
C HIS A 68 12.12 -11.47 17.00
N ASP A 69 11.49 -11.45 15.84
CA ASP A 69 11.80 -12.36 14.75
C ASP A 69 13.06 -11.90 14.03
N LYS A 70 14.10 -12.74 14.08
CA LYS A 70 15.44 -12.47 13.53
C LYS A 70 15.65 -13.06 12.13
N THR A 71 14.61 -13.54 11.44
CA THR A 71 14.72 -13.93 10.02
C THR A 71 15.18 -12.75 9.17
N PRO A 72 16.24 -12.91 8.35
CA PRO A 72 16.93 -11.77 7.75
C PRO A 72 16.22 -11.16 6.54
N TYR A 73 15.32 -11.91 5.91
CA TYR A 73 14.67 -11.49 4.66
C TYR A 73 13.15 -11.44 4.80
N LYS A 74 12.52 -10.55 4.02
CA LYS A 74 11.08 -10.57 3.79
C LYS A 74 10.73 -11.75 2.90
N THR A 75 9.57 -12.34 3.10
CA THR A 75 9.03 -13.43 2.27
C THR A 75 8.25 -12.93 1.05
N HIS A 76 8.33 -11.63 0.79
CA HIS A 76 7.62 -10.96 -0.29
C HIS A 76 8.48 -9.92 -1.00
N PHE A 77 8.14 -9.63 -2.26
CA PHE A 77 8.50 -8.40 -2.94
C PHE A 77 7.37 -7.39 -2.79
N SER A 78 7.72 -6.12 -2.60
CA SER A 78 6.71 -5.06 -2.53
C SER A 78 7.21 -3.74 -3.07
N ALA A 79 6.25 -2.93 -3.53
CA ALA A 79 6.50 -1.59 -4.03
C ALA A 79 5.39 -0.64 -3.55
N ASN A 80 5.74 0.62 -3.31
CA ASN A 80 4.78 1.71 -3.14
C ASN A 80 4.99 2.72 -4.27
N ILE A 81 4.01 2.83 -5.13
CA ILE A 81 3.99 3.75 -6.27
C ILE A 81 3.31 5.04 -5.80
N ALA A 82 4.10 6.05 -5.54
CA ALA A 82 3.66 7.35 -5.02
C ALA A 82 4.50 8.48 -5.61
N VAL A 83 3.97 9.68 -5.62
CA VAL A 83 4.72 10.89 -5.93
C VAL A 83 5.92 11.00 -4.98
N GLY A 84 7.13 11.12 -5.52
CA GLY A 84 8.36 11.12 -4.72
C GLY A 84 8.86 9.72 -4.31
N GLY A 85 8.17 8.64 -4.72
CA GLY A 85 8.55 7.25 -4.47
C GLY A 85 8.17 6.74 -3.08
N LYS A 86 8.67 5.55 -2.72
CA LYS A 86 8.27 4.80 -1.49
C LYS A 86 8.55 5.49 -0.15
N SER A 87 9.39 6.50 -0.13
CA SER A 87 9.73 7.27 1.09
C SER A 87 8.94 8.57 1.19
N SER A 88 8.05 8.83 0.25
CA SER A 88 7.16 9.99 0.28
C SER A 88 6.18 9.91 1.45
N VAL A 89 5.79 11.06 1.98
CA VAL A 89 4.70 11.19 2.94
C VAL A 89 3.33 11.17 2.27
N LYS A 90 3.30 11.27 0.93
CA LYS A 90 2.09 11.23 0.11
C LYS A 90 1.46 9.84 0.12
N SER A 91 0.15 9.80 -0.10
CA SER A 91 -0.55 8.54 -0.34
C SER A 91 -0.05 7.87 -1.62
N GLY A 92 -0.13 6.56 -1.68
CA GLY A 92 0.36 5.80 -2.83
C GLY A 92 -0.33 4.47 -3.02
N PHE A 93 -0.06 3.87 -4.17
CA PHE A 93 -0.56 2.56 -4.53
C PHE A 93 0.49 1.48 -4.22
N TYR A 94 0.11 0.53 -3.40
CA TYR A 94 1.00 -0.54 -2.92
C TYR A 94 0.71 -1.86 -3.65
N VAL A 95 1.78 -2.56 -4.02
CA VAL A 95 1.72 -3.90 -4.62
C VAL A 95 2.65 -4.83 -3.85
N GLN A 96 2.15 -5.99 -3.47
CA GLN A 96 2.91 -7.04 -2.81
C GLN A 96 2.72 -8.36 -3.52
N LEU A 97 3.84 -9.03 -3.80
CA LEU A 97 3.86 -10.42 -4.24
C LEU A 97 4.41 -11.28 -3.10
N GLU A 98 3.55 -12.09 -2.52
CA GLU A 98 3.87 -13.05 -1.45
C GLU A 98 3.11 -14.35 -1.69
N PRO A 99 3.73 -15.52 -1.49
CA PRO A 99 3.01 -16.78 -1.59
C PRO A 99 1.71 -16.76 -0.78
N GLU A 100 0.58 -17.04 -1.44
CA GLU A 100 -0.76 -17.10 -0.85
C GLU A 100 -1.31 -15.78 -0.25
N MET A 101 -0.46 -14.74 -0.15
CA MET A 101 -0.81 -13.46 0.49
C MET A 101 -0.50 -12.24 -0.40
N SER A 102 -0.51 -12.43 -1.71
CA SER A 102 -0.32 -11.30 -2.64
C SER A 102 -1.50 -10.34 -2.58
N MET A 103 -1.21 -9.05 -2.71
CA MET A 103 -2.23 -8.00 -2.64
C MET A 103 -1.85 -6.76 -3.42
N CYS A 104 -2.84 -5.96 -3.76
CA CYS A 104 -2.68 -4.58 -4.19
C CYS A 104 -3.67 -3.69 -3.43
N GLY A 105 -3.37 -2.40 -3.37
CA GLY A 105 -4.20 -1.43 -2.65
C GLY A 105 -3.40 -0.19 -2.31
N GLY A 106 -3.57 0.37 -1.14
CA GLY A 106 -2.79 1.53 -0.73
C GLY A 106 -3.60 2.55 0.04
N GLY A 107 -3.20 3.80 -0.04
CA GLY A 107 -3.75 4.90 0.73
C GLY A 107 -2.65 5.69 1.43
N LEU A 108 -2.97 6.24 2.58
CA LEU A 108 -2.06 7.06 3.37
C LEU A 108 -1.56 6.30 4.60
N TRP A 109 -0.27 5.93 4.57
CA TRP A 109 0.44 5.38 5.74
C TRP A 109 1.09 6.52 6.54
N ILE A 110 0.69 6.71 7.78
CA ILE A 110 1.07 7.88 8.58
C ILE A 110 1.93 7.46 9.77
N GLU A 111 3.16 7.94 9.83
CA GLU A 111 4.06 7.77 10.98
C GLU A 111 4.17 9.06 11.82
N ASP A 112 4.02 10.23 11.18
CA ASP A 112 4.08 11.53 11.84
C ASP A 112 2.76 11.88 12.52
N LYS A 113 2.83 12.27 13.80
CA LYS A 113 1.66 12.61 14.61
C LYS A 113 0.98 13.93 14.18
N ASN A 114 1.74 14.85 13.60
CA ASN A 114 1.18 16.12 13.12
C ASN A 114 0.40 15.89 11.85
N ILE A 115 0.93 15.09 10.93
CA ILE A 115 0.20 14.66 9.73
C ILE A 115 -1.08 13.93 10.13
N LEU A 116 -1.02 13.00 11.08
CA LEU A 116 -2.21 12.30 11.56
C LEU A 116 -3.25 13.26 12.16
N LYS A 117 -2.80 14.27 12.91
CA LYS A 117 -3.69 15.29 13.47
C LYS A 117 -4.34 16.13 12.37
N THR A 118 -3.58 16.55 11.36
CA THR A 118 -4.10 17.29 10.20
C THR A 118 -5.18 16.49 9.48
N VAL A 119 -4.91 15.24 9.12
CA VAL A 119 -5.88 14.37 8.45
C VAL A 119 -7.14 14.16 9.29
N ARG A 120 -7.00 13.97 10.61
CA ARG A 120 -8.15 13.84 11.52
C ARG A 120 -8.98 15.11 11.62
N ASN A 121 -8.33 16.28 11.64
CA ASN A 121 -9.04 17.55 11.67
C ASN A 121 -9.91 17.72 10.43
N GLU A 122 -9.38 17.39 9.25
CA GLU A 122 -10.14 17.48 8.00
C GLU A 122 -11.28 16.46 7.98
N LEU A 123 -11.03 15.21 8.33
CA LEU A 123 -12.07 14.17 8.41
C LEU A 123 -13.10 14.42 9.52
N ALA A 124 -12.82 15.27 10.50
CA ALA A 124 -13.81 15.70 11.50
C ALA A 124 -14.70 16.81 10.96
N LEU A 125 -14.26 17.57 9.96
CA LEU A 125 -15.02 18.65 9.32
C LEU A 125 -15.85 18.13 8.14
N VAL A 126 -15.25 17.31 7.28
CA VAL A 126 -15.87 16.82 6.04
C VAL A 126 -15.60 15.32 5.89
N PRO A 127 -16.20 14.47 6.76
CA PRO A 127 -16.01 13.02 6.68
C PRO A 127 -16.67 12.40 5.44
N GLU A 128 -17.67 13.08 4.87
CA GLU A 128 -18.45 12.64 3.73
C GLU A 128 -17.57 12.41 2.50
N ASP A 129 -16.55 13.22 2.28
CA ASP A 129 -15.67 13.11 1.13
C ASP A 129 -14.98 11.73 1.06
N LEU A 130 -14.51 11.24 2.21
CA LEU A 130 -13.93 9.89 2.28
C LEU A 130 -15.02 8.81 2.20
N MET A 131 -16.15 9.02 2.90
CA MET A 131 -17.23 8.02 2.95
C MET A 131 -17.86 7.81 1.58
N GLU A 132 -18.10 8.87 0.80
CA GLU A 132 -18.59 8.77 -0.57
C GLU A 132 -17.71 7.94 -1.48
N ILE A 133 -16.39 7.97 -1.26
CA ILE A 133 -15.44 7.17 -2.03
C ILE A 133 -15.52 5.70 -1.61
N ILE A 134 -15.36 5.41 -0.31
CA ILE A 134 -15.19 4.03 0.16
C ILE A 134 -16.50 3.24 0.23
N GLU A 135 -17.65 3.91 0.16
CA GLU A 135 -18.98 3.27 0.13
C GLU A 135 -19.47 2.99 -1.30
N LYS A 136 -18.83 3.49 -2.34
CA LYS A 136 -19.19 3.17 -3.74
C LYS A 136 -19.16 1.66 -3.96
N GLN A 137 -20.17 1.14 -4.66
CA GLN A 137 -20.25 -0.29 -4.97
C GLN A 137 -19.06 -0.76 -5.81
N SER A 138 -18.57 0.06 -6.73
CA SER A 138 -17.39 -0.23 -7.54
C SER A 138 -16.12 -0.32 -6.70
N PHE A 139 -15.93 0.58 -5.72
CA PHE A 139 -14.85 0.52 -4.76
C PHE A 139 -14.90 -0.75 -3.91
N ARG A 140 -16.08 -1.04 -3.32
CA ARG A 140 -16.33 -2.22 -2.48
C ARG A 140 -16.12 -3.55 -3.20
N LYS A 141 -16.22 -3.57 -4.52
CA LYS A 141 -15.93 -4.76 -5.34
C LYS A 141 -14.45 -5.17 -5.24
N PHE A 142 -13.52 -4.21 -5.16
CA PHE A 142 -12.09 -4.46 -5.01
C PHE A 142 -11.65 -4.49 -3.55
N TYR A 143 -12.26 -3.66 -2.71
CA TYR A 143 -11.90 -3.42 -1.31
C TYR A 143 -13.09 -3.70 -0.38
N PRO A 144 -13.56 -4.97 -0.31
CA PRO A 144 -14.79 -5.32 0.42
C PRO A 144 -14.68 -5.04 1.92
N ASP A 145 -13.48 -5.16 2.50
CA ASP A 145 -13.24 -4.96 3.93
C ASP A 145 -13.12 -3.47 4.31
N GLY A 146 -13.08 -2.56 3.31
CA GLY A 146 -12.89 -1.13 3.53
C GLY A 146 -11.51 -0.79 4.08
N LEU A 147 -11.46 0.22 4.96
CA LEU A 147 -10.19 0.64 5.60
C LEU A 147 -9.65 -0.45 6.54
N TRP A 148 -8.37 -0.75 6.40
CA TRP A 148 -7.69 -1.71 7.26
C TRP A 148 -7.55 -1.18 8.69
N ASP A 149 -7.98 -1.95 9.69
CA ASP A 149 -8.00 -1.56 11.09
C ASP A 149 -6.65 -1.72 11.81
N TYR A 150 -5.55 -1.85 11.07
CA TYR A 150 -4.20 -1.95 11.61
C TYR A 150 -3.90 -0.79 12.58
N GLN A 151 -3.58 -1.13 13.82
CA GLN A 151 -3.35 -0.17 14.91
C GLN A 151 -4.51 0.81 15.19
N LYS A 152 -5.74 0.53 14.74
CA LYS A 152 -6.92 1.33 15.01
C LYS A 152 -7.12 1.53 16.52
N LEU A 153 -7.45 2.74 16.93
CA LEU A 153 -7.72 3.07 18.32
C LEU A 153 -9.06 2.47 18.77
N LYS A 154 -9.15 2.09 20.05
CA LYS A 154 -10.41 1.60 20.64
C LYS A 154 -11.43 2.72 20.86
N LYS A 155 -10.96 3.95 21.07
CA LYS A 155 -11.80 5.14 21.34
C LYS A 155 -11.41 6.28 20.43
N VAL A 156 -12.37 7.16 20.15
CA VAL A 156 -12.12 8.44 19.47
C VAL A 156 -11.09 9.23 20.28
N PRO A 157 -10.07 9.82 19.63
CA PRO A 157 -9.05 10.61 20.33
C PRO A 157 -9.64 11.81 21.07
N SER A 158 -8.98 12.23 22.13
CA SER A 158 -9.35 13.45 22.85
C SER A 158 -9.32 14.67 21.94
N GLY A 159 -10.29 15.57 22.11
CA GLY A 159 -10.44 16.78 21.31
C GLY A 159 -11.41 16.66 20.13
N TYR A 160 -11.97 15.46 19.89
CA TYR A 160 -13.00 15.24 18.87
C TYR A 160 -14.31 14.74 19.52
N ASP A 161 -15.44 15.11 18.90
CA ASP A 161 -16.76 14.64 19.34
C ASP A 161 -16.94 13.14 18.96
N ALA A 162 -17.04 12.30 19.98
CA ALA A 162 -17.25 10.86 19.78
C ALA A 162 -18.65 10.50 19.27
N ASN A 163 -19.60 11.42 19.33
CA ASN A 163 -20.97 11.24 18.87
C ASN A 163 -21.22 11.85 17.48
N ALA A 164 -20.22 12.51 16.88
CA ALA A 164 -20.33 13.05 15.55
C ALA A 164 -20.56 11.94 14.50
N PRO A 165 -21.27 12.23 13.40
CA PRO A 165 -21.34 11.32 12.26
C PRO A 165 -19.92 10.89 11.85
N TYR A 166 -19.75 9.59 11.54
CA TYR A 166 -18.47 9.02 11.10
C TYR A 166 -17.28 9.20 12.05
N ALA A 167 -17.50 9.52 13.35
CA ALA A 167 -16.43 9.66 14.34
C ALA A 167 -15.50 8.42 14.42
N ASP A 168 -15.97 7.27 13.93
CA ASP A 168 -15.16 6.04 13.85
C ASP A 168 -13.95 6.17 12.92
N LEU A 169 -13.99 7.04 11.91
CA LEU A 169 -12.85 7.36 11.03
C LEU A 169 -11.67 7.92 11.82
N LEU A 170 -11.93 8.69 12.87
CA LEU A 170 -10.89 9.33 13.69
C LEU A 170 -10.08 8.35 14.54
N LYS A 171 -10.54 7.09 14.64
CA LYS A 171 -9.81 6.02 15.33
C LYS A 171 -8.67 5.43 14.48
N TYR A 172 -8.73 5.58 13.15
CA TYR A 172 -7.66 5.07 12.28
C TYR A 172 -6.36 5.85 12.47
N LYS A 173 -5.24 5.13 12.36
CA LYS A 173 -3.90 5.72 12.33
C LYS A 173 -3.33 5.74 10.92
N HIS A 174 -3.79 4.83 10.10
CA HIS A 174 -3.45 4.71 8.69
C HIS A 174 -4.76 4.56 7.90
N PHE A 175 -4.84 5.19 6.76
CA PHE A 175 -6.02 5.14 5.89
C PHE A 175 -5.67 4.36 4.63
N ILE A 176 -5.65 3.05 4.75
CA ILE A 176 -5.23 2.13 3.69
C ILE A 176 -6.28 1.04 3.47
N VAL A 177 -6.35 0.56 2.23
CA VAL A 177 -7.20 -0.55 1.82
C VAL A 177 -6.39 -1.59 1.07
N ASN A 178 -6.83 -2.84 1.08
CA ASN A 178 -6.16 -3.97 0.44
C ASN A 178 -7.15 -4.81 -0.36
N ALA A 179 -6.75 -5.19 -1.57
CA ALA A 179 -7.40 -6.19 -2.40
C ALA A 179 -6.48 -7.41 -2.49
N HIS A 180 -6.97 -8.56 -2.05
CA HIS A 180 -6.22 -9.81 -2.13
C HIS A 180 -6.10 -10.27 -3.59
N ILE A 181 -4.92 -10.76 -3.97
CA ILE A 181 -4.64 -11.36 -5.28
C ILE A 181 -4.28 -12.82 -5.05
N THR A 182 -5.11 -13.74 -5.52
CA THR A 182 -4.83 -15.17 -5.40
C THR A 182 -3.69 -15.60 -6.33
N ASP A 183 -2.98 -16.67 -6.00
CA ASP A 183 -1.91 -17.23 -6.85
C ASP A 183 -2.41 -17.61 -8.25
N ASN A 184 -3.69 -18.00 -8.36
CA ASN A 184 -4.32 -18.24 -9.66
C ASN A 184 -4.46 -16.94 -10.48
N GLN A 185 -4.84 -15.83 -9.86
CA GLN A 185 -4.91 -14.52 -10.52
C GLN A 185 -3.54 -14.03 -10.97
N LEU A 186 -2.48 -14.30 -10.21
CA LEU A 186 -1.10 -13.94 -10.59
C LEU A 186 -0.64 -14.60 -11.91
N SER A 187 -1.25 -15.72 -12.27
CA SER A 187 -0.92 -16.48 -13.49
C SER A 187 -1.75 -16.08 -14.71
N LYS A 188 -2.73 -15.17 -14.55
CA LYS A 188 -3.62 -14.76 -15.62
C LYS A 188 -3.03 -13.62 -16.45
N SER A 189 -3.37 -13.61 -17.73
CA SER A 189 -2.95 -12.56 -18.67
C SER A 189 -3.58 -11.19 -18.39
N ASP A 190 -4.69 -11.14 -17.64
CA ASP A 190 -5.42 -9.92 -17.28
C ASP A 190 -5.02 -9.35 -15.90
N LEU A 191 -3.95 -9.87 -15.28
CA LEU A 191 -3.49 -9.40 -13.96
C LEU A 191 -3.26 -7.89 -13.92
N TYR A 192 -2.57 -7.36 -14.91
CA TYR A 192 -2.28 -5.92 -14.99
C TYR A 192 -3.55 -5.08 -15.15
N ASP A 193 -4.52 -5.58 -15.91
CA ASP A 193 -5.82 -4.92 -16.08
C ASP A 193 -6.61 -4.92 -14.77
N TYR A 194 -6.55 -6.03 -14.02
CA TYR A 194 -7.15 -6.11 -12.67
C TYR A 194 -6.52 -5.11 -11.71
N ILE A 195 -5.18 -5.04 -11.65
CA ILE A 195 -4.46 -4.11 -10.78
C ILE A 195 -4.75 -2.65 -11.18
N ALA A 196 -4.77 -2.35 -12.49
CA ALA A 196 -5.11 -1.01 -12.96
C ALA A 196 -6.57 -0.63 -12.66
N ALA A 197 -7.50 -1.58 -12.73
CA ALA A 197 -8.89 -1.35 -12.33
C ALA A 197 -9.00 -1.09 -10.81
N ALA A 198 -8.29 -1.85 -9.98
CA ALA A 198 -8.22 -1.62 -8.54
C ALA A 198 -7.64 -0.23 -8.22
N HIS A 199 -6.57 0.17 -8.93
CA HIS A 199 -6.00 1.51 -8.80
C HIS A 199 -7.01 2.62 -9.15
N ARG A 200 -7.76 2.48 -10.23
CA ARG A 200 -8.78 3.47 -10.62
C ARG A 200 -9.83 3.70 -9.53
N GLU A 201 -10.22 2.64 -8.84
CA GLU A 201 -11.21 2.75 -7.75
C GLU A 201 -10.64 3.43 -6.50
N ILE A 202 -9.37 3.20 -6.17
CA ILE A 202 -8.74 3.85 -5.00
C ILE A 202 -8.23 5.26 -5.31
N TYR A 203 -8.00 5.62 -6.56
CA TYR A 203 -7.36 6.86 -6.95
C TYR A 203 -8.02 8.12 -6.35
N PRO A 204 -9.37 8.25 -6.30
CA PRO A 204 -10.00 9.37 -5.63
C PRO A 204 -9.62 9.50 -4.14
N MET A 205 -9.43 8.38 -3.44
CA MET A 205 -8.97 8.38 -2.05
C MET A 205 -7.51 8.83 -1.93
N LEU A 206 -6.65 8.44 -2.87
CA LEU A 206 -5.25 8.90 -2.92
C LEU A 206 -5.19 10.41 -3.15
N GLN A 207 -6.01 10.92 -4.07
CA GLN A 207 -6.11 12.35 -4.36
C GLN A 207 -6.61 13.14 -3.14
N LEU A 208 -7.67 12.68 -2.48
CA LEU A 208 -8.21 13.32 -1.27
C LEU A 208 -7.12 13.51 -0.22
N PHE A 209 -6.40 12.45 0.13
CA PHE A 209 -5.33 12.56 1.13
C PHE A 209 -4.16 13.42 0.68
N ASN A 210 -3.79 13.37 -0.60
CA ASN A 210 -2.71 14.21 -1.12
C ASN A 210 -3.09 15.69 -1.10
N SER A 211 -4.36 16.04 -1.40
CA SER A 211 -4.87 17.41 -1.28
C SER A 211 -4.80 17.89 0.17
N ILE A 212 -5.28 17.10 1.13
CA ILE A 212 -5.20 17.44 2.57
C ILE A 212 -3.76 17.74 3.00
N LEU A 213 -2.79 16.95 2.51
CA LEU A 213 -1.38 17.15 2.83
C LEU A 213 -0.81 18.41 2.17
N GLU A 214 -1.18 18.70 0.93
CA GLU A 214 -0.75 19.90 0.19
C GLU A 214 -1.28 21.18 0.81
N ASP A 215 -2.55 21.20 1.19
CA ASP A 215 -3.17 22.33 1.87
C ASP A 215 -2.55 22.61 3.24
N ALA A 216 -2.00 21.58 3.88
CA ALA A 216 -1.26 21.68 5.13
C ALA A 216 0.23 22.03 4.95
N GLY A 217 0.72 22.16 3.72
CA GLY A 217 2.12 22.45 3.41
C GLY A 217 3.08 21.26 3.65
N CYS A 218 2.58 20.03 3.53
CA CYS A 218 3.34 18.79 3.77
C CYS A 218 3.81 18.12 2.46
#